data_2a3d94b07f98e304b148120f470114a4
#
_entry.id   2a3d94b07f98e304b148120f470114a4
#
_cell.length_a   1.000
_cell.length_b   1.000
_cell.length_c   1.000
_cell.angle_alpha   90.00
_cell.angle_beta   90.00
_cell.angle_gamma   90.00
#
_symmetry.space_group_name_H-M   'P 1'
#
loop_
_entity.id
_entity.type
_entity.pdbx_description
1 polymer ?
#
loop_
_entity_poly.entity_id
_entity_poly.type
_entity_poly.pdbx_seq_one_letter_code
_entity_poly.pdbx_strand_id
1 'polypeptide(L)'
;AAVAIVVAGLAYGLRGGGESSIEYRFGAIDRGDVVNAIATSGTLGAVVTVDVGTQVSGQVAELNADFNTEVKEGQLIARIDPQTFESRLRQSEADLAIAKANVTMQVAALARAEADLASAQANLENRRATDDEAQRELERKEDLLRRGVASNRDVTQARALAVSAAAQTRATAAAMRSAEAQIKVAQAQIENARAQVQQREASIEQAMIDLERTFIRAPVNGVVINRQVSLGQTVAASLNAPVLFTIAQDLRQMQVEANIDEADIGQVRAGQDVDFTVDAHADRTFRGRIEQVRQAPQVVQNVVTYTVIVSANNAQQLLLPGMTANVNVVLDRRADVLRVPNAALRFRPPNAAGDGESGGAPTARQAASGATPGGGGGPGGAGGNPAEQFAQLIETLSLTLAQQEQAQQFGQELRARMQSVRTQGGGREEFVQAAREGRQRFNEQLVAILDETQRTRHAELTAQRRSAGTNAV
;
A
#
# COMPACT_ATOMS: atom_id res chain seq x y z
N ALA A 1 4.93 -79.29 -67.31
CA ALA A 1 3.93 -78.65 -66.47
C ALA A 1 3.86 -79.21 -65.07
N ALA A 2 3.99 -80.48 -64.80
CA ALA A 2 3.91 -81.13 -63.45
C ALA A 2 5.01 -80.71 -62.46
N VAL A 3 6.23 -80.51 -62.97
CA VAL A 3 7.42 -80.15 -62.13
C VAL A 3 7.32 -78.70 -61.63
N ALA A 4 6.71 -77.82 -62.39
CA ALA A 4 6.53 -76.40 -61.98
C ALA A 4 5.49 -76.25 -60.84
N ILE A 5 4.48 -77.11 -60.80
CA ILE A 5 3.46 -77.10 -59.72
C ILE A 5 4.07 -77.65 -58.39
N VAL A 6 4.95 -78.64 -58.46
CA VAL A 6 5.61 -79.20 -57.28
C VAL A 6 6.64 -78.21 -56.67
N VAL A 7 7.39 -77.51 -57.52
CA VAL A 7 8.28 -76.42 -57.04
C VAL A 7 7.56 -75.25 -56.49
N ALA A 8 6.42 -74.85 -57.07
CA ALA A 8 5.57 -73.77 -56.53
C ALA A 8 4.89 -74.17 -55.22
N GLY A 9 4.50 -75.44 -55.05
CA GLY A 9 3.94 -75.98 -53.81
C GLY A 9 5.00 -76.04 -52.68
N LEU A 10 6.24 -76.42 -53.02
CA LEU A 10 7.32 -76.44 -52.05
C LEU A 10 7.78 -75.06 -51.66
N ALA A 11 7.80 -74.13 -52.58
CA ALA A 11 8.10 -72.69 -52.29
C ALA A 11 7.03 -72.01 -51.46
N TYR A 12 5.75 -72.41 -51.58
CA TYR A 12 4.66 -71.91 -50.74
C TYR A 12 4.63 -72.53 -49.34
N GLY A 13 5.07 -73.83 -49.24
CA GLY A 13 5.20 -74.54 -47.96
C GLY A 13 6.38 -74.05 -47.07
N LEU A 14 7.44 -73.52 -47.71
CA LEU A 14 8.57 -72.94 -47.05
C LEU A 14 8.42 -71.50 -46.65
N ARG A 15 7.31 -70.89 -47.02
CA ARG A 15 6.86 -69.57 -46.56
C ARG A 15 5.97 -69.63 -45.32
N GLY A 16 5.92 -70.79 -44.68
CA GLY A 16 5.23 -70.98 -43.44
C GLY A 16 5.86 -70.22 -42.27
N GLY A 17 5.12 -69.25 -41.78
CA GLY A 17 5.11 -68.89 -40.40
C GLY A 17 6.44 -68.48 -39.73
N GLY A 18 6.88 -67.28 -39.98
CA GLY A 18 7.73 -66.62 -38.99
C GLY A 18 6.86 -66.35 -37.77
N GLU A 19 6.87 -67.31 -36.82
CA GLU A 19 6.44 -66.98 -35.44
C GLU A 19 7.36 -65.85 -34.95
N SER A 20 6.79 -64.65 -34.80
CA SER A 20 7.48 -63.57 -34.14
C SER A 20 7.74 -64.01 -32.69
N SER A 21 8.93 -64.54 -32.44
CA SER A 21 9.37 -64.82 -31.12
C SER A 21 9.36 -63.50 -30.33
N ILE A 22 8.42 -63.39 -29.43
CA ILE A 22 8.34 -62.22 -28.52
C ILE A 22 9.53 -62.34 -27.59
N GLU A 23 10.51 -61.44 -27.78
CA GLU A 23 11.68 -61.36 -26.90
C GLU A 23 11.27 -60.63 -25.63
N TYR A 24 11.17 -61.34 -24.53
CA TYR A 24 10.88 -60.75 -23.22
C TYR A 24 12.16 -60.16 -22.64
N ARG A 25 12.11 -58.85 -22.32
CA ARG A 25 13.12 -58.19 -21.52
C ARG A 25 12.78 -58.39 -20.05
N PHE A 26 13.63 -59.13 -19.34
CA PHE A 26 13.47 -59.33 -17.91
C PHE A 26 14.13 -58.16 -17.16
N GLY A 27 13.38 -57.53 -16.22
CA GLY A 27 13.93 -56.54 -15.28
C GLY A 27 14.19 -57.24 -13.96
N ALA A 28 15.36 -57.02 -13.37
CA ALA A 28 15.65 -57.52 -12.03
C ALA A 28 14.84 -56.70 -11.00
N ILE A 29 14.27 -57.40 -10.03
CA ILE A 29 13.71 -56.77 -8.82
C ILE A 29 14.91 -56.48 -7.92
N ASP A 30 15.10 -55.24 -7.57
CA ASP A 30 16.10 -54.77 -6.62
C ASP A 30 15.46 -54.23 -5.34
N ARG A 31 16.28 -54.11 -4.28
CA ARG A 31 15.84 -53.43 -3.06
C ARG A 31 16.40 -52.01 -3.05
N GLY A 32 15.59 -51.07 -2.67
CA GLY A 32 16.00 -49.68 -2.55
C GLY A 32 14.92 -48.79 -2.01
N ASP A 33 15.27 -47.55 -1.79
CA ASP A 33 14.34 -46.54 -1.26
C ASP A 33 13.34 -46.10 -2.32
N VAL A 34 12.07 -46.05 -1.94
CA VAL A 34 11.01 -45.48 -2.73
C VAL A 34 10.51 -44.21 -1.99
N VAL A 35 10.59 -43.07 -2.68
CA VAL A 35 10.17 -41.79 -2.15
C VAL A 35 8.95 -41.34 -2.95
N ASN A 36 7.87 -41.06 -2.26
CA ASN A 36 6.72 -40.36 -2.81
C ASN A 36 6.89 -38.87 -2.51
N ALA A 37 7.04 -38.07 -3.54
CA ALA A 37 7.27 -36.62 -3.39
C ALA A 37 6.46 -35.82 -4.41
N ILE A 38 6.05 -34.64 -3.99
CA ILE A 38 5.46 -33.62 -4.86
C ILE A 38 6.61 -32.73 -5.37
N ALA A 39 6.77 -32.69 -6.68
CA ALA A 39 7.75 -31.82 -7.34
C ALA A 39 7.11 -30.48 -7.70
N THR A 40 7.72 -29.40 -7.28
CA THR A 40 7.28 -28.05 -7.58
C THR A 40 8.47 -27.10 -7.73
N SER A 41 8.23 -25.89 -8.23
CA SER A 41 9.21 -24.83 -8.28
C SER A 41 8.92 -23.74 -7.25
N GLY A 42 9.97 -23.08 -6.81
CA GLY A 42 9.88 -21.98 -5.87
C GLY A 42 11.01 -20.97 -6.06
N THR A 43 10.94 -19.88 -5.31
CA THR A 43 12.00 -18.86 -5.29
C THR A 43 12.62 -18.78 -3.91
N LEU A 44 13.94 -18.61 -3.87
CA LEU A 44 14.64 -18.36 -2.63
C LEU A 44 14.51 -16.90 -2.22
N GLY A 45 14.24 -16.67 -0.93
CA GLY A 45 14.23 -15.36 -0.30
C GLY A 45 14.95 -15.40 1.04
N ALA A 46 15.35 -14.26 1.54
CA ALA A 46 15.74 -14.15 2.94
C ALA A 46 14.50 -14.24 3.84
N VAL A 47 14.64 -14.75 5.06
CA VAL A 47 13.52 -14.90 6.00
C VAL A 47 12.90 -13.54 6.34
N VAL A 48 13.75 -12.53 6.52
CA VAL A 48 13.30 -11.16 6.78
C VAL A 48 13.96 -10.22 5.79
N THR A 49 13.13 -9.56 4.97
CA THR A 49 13.53 -8.45 4.11
C THR A 49 12.79 -7.20 4.53
N VAL A 50 13.49 -6.08 4.57
CA VAL A 50 12.91 -4.78 4.90
C VAL A 50 13.16 -3.81 3.76
N ASP A 51 12.09 -3.26 3.23
CA ASP A 51 12.14 -2.23 2.22
C ASP A 51 12.28 -0.85 2.89
N VAL A 52 13.34 -0.15 2.56
CA VAL A 52 13.64 1.18 3.06
C VAL A 52 13.31 2.20 1.99
N GLY A 53 12.32 3.03 2.28
CA GLY A 53 11.86 4.10 1.40
C GLY A 53 12.12 5.49 1.99
N THR A 54 11.64 6.52 1.30
CA THR A 54 11.63 7.90 1.79
C THR A 54 10.21 8.41 1.97
N GLN A 55 10.03 9.28 2.98
CA GLN A 55 8.77 9.99 3.24
C GLN A 55 8.81 11.44 2.73
N VAL A 56 9.99 11.91 2.30
CA VAL A 56 10.18 13.28 1.79
C VAL A 56 10.64 13.23 0.34
N SER A 57 10.21 14.20 -0.44
CA SER A 57 10.62 14.37 -1.83
C SER A 57 11.87 15.23 -1.91
N GLY A 58 12.79 14.89 -2.80
CA GLY A 58 14.00 15.66 -3.02
C GLY A 58 15.01 14.92 -3.90
N GLN A 59 16.17 15.52 -4.12
CA GLN A 59 17.27 14.90 -4.83
C GLN A 59 18.17 14.14 -3.86
N VAL A 60 18.63 12.95 -4.24
CA VAL A 60 19.61 12.19 -3.46
C VAL A 60 20.98 12.85 -3.55
N ALA A 61 21.43 13.44 -2.45
CA ALA A 61 22.68 14.17 -2.34
C ALA A 61 23.87 13.25 -2.01
N GLU A 62 23.64 12.22 -1.19
CA GLU A 62 24.68 11.28 -0.76
C GLU A 62 24.13 9.85 -0.77
N LEU A 63 25.03 8.93 -1.10
CA LEU A 63 24.75 7.50 -1.14
C LEU A 63 25.90 6.76 -0.45
N ASN A 64 25.64 6.23 0.74
CA ASN A 64 26.65 5.62 1.61
C ASN A 64 26.58 4.09 1.65
N ALA A 65 25.59 3.49 0.97
CA ALA A 65 25.45 2.05 0.82
C ALA A 65 25.20 1.68 -0.63
N ASP A 66 25.81 0.60 -1.06
CA ASP A 66 25.63 0.01 -2.39
C ASP A 66 25.23 -1.46 -2.27
N PHE A 67 25.04 -2.14 -3.41
CA PHE A 67 24.76 -3.58 -3.43
C PHE A 67 25.77 -4.36 -2.58
N ASN A 68 25.29 -5.36 -1.85
CA ASN A 68 26.08 -6.24 -0.99
C ASN A 68 26.81 -5.54 0.17
N THR A 69 26.46 -4.28 0.48
CA THR A 69 27.02 -3.57 1.63
C THR A 69 26.37 -4.07 2.91
N GLU A 70 27.18 -4.46 3.90
CA GLU A 70 26.72 -4.74 5.25
C GLU A 70 26.38 -3.42 5.95
N VAL A 71 25.18 -3.33 6.51
CA VAL A 71 24.69 -2.15 7.23
C VAL A 71 24.23 -2.52 8.62
N LYS A 72 24.41 -1.57 9.56
CA LYS A 72 23.94 -1.69 10.93
C LYS A 72 22.69 -0.85 11.13
N GLU A 73 21.86 -1.27 12.08
CA GLU A 73 20.71 -0.50 12.51
C GLU A 73 21.10 0.94 12.88
N GLY A 74 20.35 1.92 12.37
CA GLY A 74 20.63 3.35 12.54
C GLY A 74 21.72 3.92 11.63
N GLN A 75 22.45 3.11 10.88
CA GLN A 75 23.49 3.58 9.95
C GLN A 75 22.88 4.39 8.81
N LEU A 76 23.48 5.54 8.49
CA LEU A 76 23.09 6.37 7.35
C LEU A 76 23.45 5.66 6.04
N ILE A 77 22.44 5.35 5.23
CA ILE A 77 22.59 4.66 3.93
C ILE A 77 22.43 5.60 2.73
N ALA A 78 21.60 6.64 2.87
CA ALA A 78 21.46 7.68 1.88
C ALA A 78 21.02 9.00 2.54
N ARG A 79 21.21 10.11 1.86
CA ARG A 79 20.78 11.43 2.28
C ARG A 79 20.13 12.17 1.12
N ILE A 80 18.94 12.67 1.37
CA ILE A 80 18.25 13.60 0.47
C ILE A 80 18.78 14.99 0.72
N ASP A 81 18.82 15.86 -0.30
CA ASP A 81 19.30 17.24 -0.17
C ASP A 81 18.52 17.99 0.93
N PRO A 82 19.22 18.36 2.03
CA PRO A 82 18.57 18.96 3.19
C PRO A 82 18.37 20.48 3.05
N GLN A 83 18.90 21.14 2.03
CA GLN A 83 18.96 22.61 1.93
C GLN A 83 17.58 23.27 2.09
N THR A 84 16.56 22.72 1.45
CA THR A 84 15.19 23.25 1.56
C THR A 84 14.60 23.06 2.95
N PHE A 85 14.86 21.93 3.59
CA PHE A 85 14.40 21.61 4.94
C PHE A 85 15.13 22.43 6.00
N GLU A 86 16.45 22.60 5.88
CA GLU A 86 17.24 23.48 6.74
C GLU A 86 16.78 24.94 6.63
N SER A 87 16.44 25.40 5.42
CA SER A 87 15.94 26.75 5.22
C SER A 87 14.57 26.95 5.88
N ARG A 88 13.70 25.92 5.80
CA ARG A 88 12.40 25.93 6.49
C ARG A 88 12.54 25.90 8.01
N LEU A 89 13.51 25.12 8.53
CA LEU A 89 13.82 25.10 9.96
C LEU A 89 14.27 26.49 10.43
N ARG A 90 15.25 27.12 9.76
CA ARG A 90 15.70 28.49 10.08
C ARG A 90 14.57 29.52 10.04
N GLN A 91 13.65 29.39 9.07
CA GLN A 91 12.46 30.24 9.00
C GLN A 91 11.57 30.06 10.23
N SER A 92 11.29 28.82 10.64
CA SER A 92 10.46 28.53 11.82
C SER A 92 11.15 29.01 13.13
N GLU A 93 12.47 28.92 13.23
CA GLU A 93 13.25 29.46 14.35
C GLU A 93 13.14 31.00 14.43
N ALA A 94 13.23 31.71 13.29
CA ALA A 94 13.03 33.14 13.24
C ALA A 94 11.60 33.55 13.65
N ASP A 95 10.60 32.81 13.20
CA ASP A 95 9.20 33.03 13.59
C ASP A 95 8.98 32.83 15.10
N LEU A 96 9.64 31.83 15.71
CA LEU A 96 9.62 31.64 17.15
C LEU A 96 10.27 32.81 17.90
N ALA A 97 11.41 33.31 17.41
CA ALA A 97 12.05 34.46 18.00
C ALA A 97 11.17 35.71 18.00
N ILE A 98 10.42 35.93 16.91
CA ILE A 98 9.43 37.00 16.81
C ILE A 98 8.30 36.80 17.83
N ALA A 99 7.77 35.58 17.95
CA ALA A 99 6.70 35.27 18.91
C ALA A 99 7.16 35.48 20.37
N LYS A 100 8.40 35.08 20.71
CA LYS A 100 9.00 35.33 22.03
C LYS A 100 9.19 36.82 22.31
N ALA A 101 9.62 37.60 21.32
CA ALA A 101 9.72 39.06 21.44
C ALA A 101 8.32 39.69 21.69
N ASN A 102 7.27 39.18 21.06
CA ASN A 102 5.91 39.64 21.30
C ASN A 102 5.49 39.38 22.76
N VAL A 103 5.77 38.20 23.34
CA VAL A 103 5.52 37.94 24.77
C VAL A 103 6.20 39.00 25.64
N THR A 104 7.46 39.32 25.34
CA THR A 104 8.22 40.36 26.07
C THR A 104 7.53 41.71 26.01
N MET A 105 7.01 42.11 24.84
CA MET A 105 6.24 43.36 24.67
C MET A 105 4.96 43.33 25.51
N GLN A 106 4.23 42.21 25.53
CA GLN A 106 2.99 42.11 26.34
C GLN A 106 3.32 42.13 27.86
N VAL A 107 4.42 41.52 28.29
CA VAL A 107 4.88 41.61 29.68
C VAL A 107 5.21 43.07 30.06
N ALA A 108 5.84 43.83 29.19
CA ALA A 108 6.10 45.25 29.42
C ALA A 108 4.80 46.09 29.48
N ALA A 109 3.80 45.73 28.64
CA ALA A 109 2.47 46.34 28.67
C ALA A 109 1.73 46.05 29.98
N LEU A 110 1.85 44.84 30.55
CA LEU A 110 1.33 44.49 31.86
C LEU A 110 2.00 45.35 32.96
N ALA A 111 3.32 45.46 32.97
CA ALA A 111 4.05 46.26 33.95
C ALA A 111 3.60 47.75 33.91
N ARG A 112 3.33 48.28 32.73
CA ARG A 112 2.73 49.62 32.60
C ARG A 112 1.33 49.70 33.17
N ALA A 113 0.47 48.73 32.91
CA ALA A 113 -0.89 48.72 33.49
C ALA A 113 -0.88 48.56 35.02
N GLU A 114 0.09 47.87 35.60
CA GLU A 114 0.30 47.77 37.05
C GLU A 114 0.73 49.09 37.64
N ALA A 115 1.62 49.85 36.97
CA ALA A 115 2.01 51.20 37.40
C ALA A 115 0.84 52.17 37.31
N ASP A 116 0.00 52.08 36.27
CA ASP A 116 -1.22 52.89 36.16
C ASP A 116 -2.22 52.58 37.28
N LEU A 117 -2.39 51.33 37.66
CA LEU A 117 -3.22 50.91 38.80
C LEU A 117 -2.65 51.47 40.12
N ALA A 118 -1.35 51.41 40.37
CA ALA A 118 -0.73 51.96 41.56
C ALA A 118 -0.96 53.47 41.67
N SER A 119 -0.87 54.21 40.55
CA SER A 119 -1.21 55.63 40.48
C SER A 119 -2.69 55.90 40.78
N ALA A 120 -3.62 55.10 40.22
CA ALA A 120 -5.05 55.21 40.49
C ALA A 120 -5.38 54.90 41.96
N GLN A 121 -4.69 53.95 42.61
CA GLN A 121 -4.85 53.64 44.03
C GLN A 121 -4.41 54.80 44.91
N ALA A 122 -3.25 55.40 44.64
CA ALA A 122 -2.74 56.56 45.39
C ALA A 122 -3.70 57.76 45.26
N ASN A 123 -4.24 57.98 44.05
CA ASN A 123 -5.25 59.04 43.82
C ASN A 123 -6.56 58.78 44.61
N LEU A 124 -6.99 57.53 44.69
CA LEU A 124 -8.19 57.16 45.46
C LEU A 124 -7.95 57.38 46.96
N GLU A 125 -6.79 57.01 47.47
CA GLU A 125 -6.41 57.23 48.88
C GLU A 125 -6.46 58.69 49.23
N ASN A 126 -5.83 59.58 48.41
CA ASN A 126 -5.91 61.04 48.60
C ASN A 126 -7.36 61.56 48.63
N ARG A 127 -8.22 61.09 47.71
CA ARG A 127 -9.64 61.51 47.67
C ARG A 127 -10.42 61.00 48.87
N ARG A 128 -10.13 59.79 49.37
CA ARG A 128 -10.73 59.25 50.60
C ARG A 128 -10.39 60.11 51.79
N ALA A 129 -9.10 60.50 51.94
CA ALA A 129 -8.69 61.38 53.04
C ALA A 129 -9.43 62.74 53.01
N THR A 130 -9.60 63.32 51.80
CA THR A 130 -10.36 64.57 51.61
C THR A 130 -11.85 64.39 51.93
N ASP A 131 -12.48 63.27 51.52
CA ASP A 131 -13.88 62.93 51.82
C ASP A 131 -14.09 62.73 53.33
N ASP A 132 -13.22 61.98 54.01
CA ASP A 132 -13.25 61.79 55.47
C ASP A 132 -13.15 63.14 56.21
N GLU A 133 -12.27 64.05 55.77
CA GLU A 133 -12.19 65.41 56.36
C GLU A 133 -13.46 66.20 56.16
N ALA A 134 -14.03 66.18 54.94
CA ALA A 134 -15.29 66.92 54.66
C ALA A 134 -16.49 66.33 55.44
N GLN A 135 -16.52 65.03 55.68
CA GLN A 135 -17.57 64.40 56.50
C GLN A 135 -17.40 64.76 57.98
N ARG A 136 -16.19 64.69 58.52
CA ARG A 136 -15.94 65.14 59.91
C ARG A 136 -16.28 66.62 60.14
N GLU A 137 -16.03 67.52 59.16
CA GLU A 137 -16.39 68.92 59.24
C GLU A 137 -17.90 69.07 59.17
N LEU A 138 -18.62 68.29 58.35
CA LEU A 138 -20.08 68.30 58.32
C LEU A 138 -20.67 67.89 59.69
N GLU A 139 -20.21 66.76 60.25
CA GLU A 139 -20.62 66.25 61.57
C GLU A 139 -20.36 67.26 62.65
N ARG A 140 -19.23 67.96 62.64
CA ARG A 140 -18.90 69.05 63.60
C ARG A 140 -19.86 70.24 63.47
N LYS A 141 -20.16 70.65 62.24
CA LYS A 141 -21.12 71.77 61.99
C LYS A 141 -22.56 71.40 62.37
N GLU A 142 -22.95 70.12 62.14
CA GLU A 142 -24.28 69.66 62.59
C GLU A 142 -24.39 69.61 64.14
N ASP A 143 -23.32 69.22 64.86
CA ASP A 143 -23.31 69.29 66.33
C ASP A 143 -23.34 70.72 66.85
N LEU A 144 -22.60 71.63 66.25
CA LEU A 144 -22.62 73.04 66.60
C LEU A 144 -23.97 73.68 66.33
N LEU A 145 -24.68 73.29 65.24
CA LEU A 145 -26.07 73.74 64.94
C LEU A 145 -27.01 73.24 66.04
N ARG A 146 -26.93 71.99 66.46
CA ARG A 146 -27.73 71.44 67.56
C ARG A 146 -27.51 72.20 68.89
N ARG A 147 -26.33 72.75 69.10
CA ARG A 147 -25.98 73.57 70.26
C ARG A 147 -26.30 75.05 70.11
N GLY A 148 -26.90 75.44 68.90
CA GLY A 148 -27.31 76.79 68.62
C GLY A 148 -26.19 77.79 68.28
N VAL A 149 -24.92 77.27 68.01
CA VAL A 149 -23.71 78.08 67.76
C VAL A 149 -23.43 78.27 66.26
N ALA A 150 -23.91 77.37 65.36
CA ALA A 150 -23.71 77.48 63.91
C ALA A 150 -25.01 77.85 63.19
N SER A 151 -24.90 78.42 61.93
CA SER A 151 -26.04 78.76 61.12
C SER A 151 -26.47 77.60 60.20
N ASN A 152 -27.78 77.55 59.78
CA ASN A 152 -28.26 76.60 58.78
C ASN A 152 -27.48 76.69 57.44
N ARG A 153 -27.02 77.88 57.09
CA ARG A 153 -26.22 78.11 55.89
C ARG A 153 -24.87 77.41 55.97
N ASP A 154 -24.20 77.45 57.12
CA ASP A 154 -22.88 76.78 57.31
C ASP A 154 -22.98 75.24 57.20
N VAL A 155 -24.04 74.65 57.73
CA VAL A 155 -24.31 73.21 57.62
C VAL A 155 -24.67 72.85 56.14
N THR A 156 -25.50 73.68 55.47
CA THR A 156 -25.81 73.44 54.08
C THR A 156 -24.58 73.49 53.17
N GLN A 157 -23.65 74.39 53.42
CA GLN A 157 -22.38 74.52 52.72
C GLN A 157 -21.47 73.33 53.01
N ALA A 158 -21.30 72.91 54.25
CA ALA A 158 -20.52 71.76 54.66
C ALA A 158 -21.09 70.49 54.06
N ARG A 159 -22.45 70.35 54.00
CA ARG A 159 -23.09 69.19 53.37
C ARG A 159 -22.86 69.16 51.85
N ALA A 160 -22.88 70.26 51.16
CA ALA A 160 -22.58 70.37 49.75
C ALA A 160 -21.11 69.92 49.43
N LEU A 161 -20.18 70.38 50.32
CA LEU A 161 -18.76 69.94 50.20
C LEU A 161 -18.56 68.42 50.43
N ALA A 162 -19.19 67.85 51.48
CA ALA A 162 -19.15 66.43 51.77
C ALA A 162 -19.73 65.58 50.60
N VAL A 163 -20.91 66.02 50.05
CA VAL A 163 -21.50 65.33 48.89
C VAL A 163 -20.58 65.42 47.67
N SER A 164 -19.95 66.57 47.42
CA SER A 164 -19.00 66.76 46.34
C SER A 164 -17.76 65.87 46.52
N ALA A 165 -17.17 65.81 47.72
CA ALA A 165 -16.03 64.98 48.04
C ALA A 165 -16.37 63.49 47.84
N ALA A 166 -17.50 63.02 48.36
CA ALA A 166 -17.97 61.67 48.20
C ALA A 166 -18.24 61.32 46.70
N ALA A 167 -18.71 62.22 45.87
CA ALA A 167 -18.86 62.03 44.46
C ALA A 167 -17.53 61.89 43.71
N GLN A 168 -16.50 62.68 44.11
CA GLN A 168 -15.12 62.58 43.58
C GLN A 168 -14.45 61.25 43.98
N THR A 169 -14.64 60.81 45.24
CA THR A 169 -14.16 59.52 45.71
C THR A 169 -14.74 58.36 44.92
N ARG A 170 -16.06 58.41 44.63
CA ARG A 170 -16.72 57.40 43.77
C ARG A 170 -16.17 57.39 42.34
N ALA A 171 -15.89 58.55 41.76
CA ALA A 171 -15.34 58.70 40.44
C ALA A 171 -13.92 58.12 40.36
N THR A 172 -13.05 58.42 41.36
CA THR A 172 -11.68 57.82 41.42
C THR A 172 -11.71 56.35 41.71
N ALA A 173 -12.64 55.82 42.50
CA ALA A 173 -12.83 54.39 42.71
C ALA A 173 -13.28 53.68 41.44
N ALA A 174 -14.07 54.33 40.57
CA ALA A 174 -14.41 53.80 39.25
C ALA A 174 -13.19 53.76 38.30
N ALA A 175 -12.33 54.80 38.35
CA ALA A 175 -11.08 54.84 37.58
C ALA A 175 -10.12 53.72 38.01
N MET A 176 -9.96 53.47 39.34
CA MET A 176 -9.17 52.35 39.86
C MET A 176 -9.69 50.99 39.32
N ARG A 177 -11.00 50.75 39.36
CA ARG A 177 -11.59 49.52 38.82
C ARG A 177 -11.36 49.38 37.29
N SER A 178 -11.35 50.48 36.56
CA SER A 178 -11.00 50.48 35.12
C SER A 178 -9.52 50.05 34.94
N ALA A 179 -8.60 50.55 35.76
CA ALA A 179 -7.20 50.17 35.70
C ALA A 179 -6.99 48.66 36.07
N GLU A 180 -7.74 48.14 37.06
CA GLU A 180 -7.76 46.71 37.37
C GLU A 180 -8.25 45.85 36.20
N ALA A 181 -9.28 46.32 35.50
CA ALA A 181 -9.78 45.62 34.30
C ALA A 181 -8.74 45.60 33.17
N GLN A 182 -7.96 46.69 33.02
CA GLN A 182 -6.86 46.73 32.04
C GLN A 182 -5.74 45.71 32.35
N ILE A 183 -5.44 45.50 33.61
CA ILE A 183 -4.49 44.43 34.00
C ILE A 183 -5.01 43.06 33.53
N LYS A 184 -6.28 42.73 33.74
CA LYS A 184 -6.86 41.47 33.26
C LYS A 184 -6.78 41.33 31.75
N VAL A 185 -7.02 42.43 31.01
CA VAL A 185 -6.84 42.44 29.55
C VAL A 185 -5.38 42.17 29.16
N ALA A 186 -4.42 42.85 29.81
CA ALA A 186 -2.98 42.63 29.54
C ALA A 186 -2.55 41.19 29.88
N GLN A 187 -3.05 40.60 30.97
CA GLN A 187 -2.81 39.21 31.32
C GLN A 187 -3.34 38.27 30.24
N ALA A 188 -4.59 38.47 29.75
CA ALA A 188 -5.14 37.67 28.67
C ALA A 188 -4.34 37.81 27.36
N GLN A 189 -3.78 39.00 27.07
CA GLN A 189 -2.90 39.21 25.93
C GLN A 189 -1.58 38.43 26.06
N ILE A 190 -1.01 38.36 27.27
CA ILE A 190 0.19 37.51 27.52
C ILE A 190 -0.13 36.04 27.29
N GLU A 191 -1.27 35.53 27.77
CA GLU A 191 -1.65 34.14 27.52
C GLU A 191 -1.83 33.84 26.02
N ASN A 192 -2.46 34.75 25.28
CA ASN A 192 -2.54 34.62 23.83
C ASN A 192 -1.17 34.63 23.16
N ALA A 193 -0.25 35.50 23.57
CA ALA A 193 1.10 35.54 23.03
C ALA A 193 1.89 34.27 23.37
N ARG A 194 1.71 33.70 24.57
CA ARG A 194 2.31 32.40 24.97
C ARG A 194 1.75 31.25 24.13
N ALA A 195 0.45 31.21 23.87
CA ALA A 195 -0.15 30.21 22.99
C ALA A 195 0.45 30.28 21.57
N GLN A 196 0.74 31.49 21.06
CA GLN A 196 1.45 31.66 19.79
C GLN A 196 2.88 31.10 19.82
N VAL A 197 3.60 31.28 20.94
CA VAL A 197 4.93 30.67 21.12
C VAL A 197 4.84 29.14 21.04
N GLN A 198 3.89 28.52 21.74
CA GLN A 198 3.68 27.07 21.68
C GLN A 198 3.36 26.59 20.25
N GLN A 199 2.54 27.33 19.51
CA GLN A 199 2.26 27.02 18.11
C GLN A 199 3.52 27.07 17.23
N ARG A 200 4.41 28.05 17.43
CA ARG A 200 5.67 28.16 16.69
C ARG A 200 6.67 27.07 17.10
N GLU A 201 6.70 26.69 18.38
CA GLU A 201 7.51 25.57 18.87
C GLU A 201 7.09 24.25 18.19
N ALA A 202 5.79 23.98 18.07
CA ALA A 202 5.29 22.82 17.31
C ALA A 202 5.65 22.89 15.82
N SER A 203 5.71 24.09 15.22
CA SER A 203 6.15 24.27 13.84
C SER A 203 7.63 23.96 13.64
N ILE A 204 8.47 24.29 14.62
CA ILE A 204 9.91 23.91 14.62
C ILE A 204 10.05 22.40 14.74
N GLU A 205 9.33 21.76 15.66
CA GLU A 205 9.36 20.31 15.81
C GLU A 205 9.01 19.60 14.50
N GLN A 206 7.96 20.06 13.81
CA GLN A 206 7.61 19.52 12.48
C GLN A 206 8.74 19.72 11.46
N ALA A 207 9.37 20.90 11.42
CA ALA A 207 10.48 21.17 10.50
C ALA A 207 11.72 20.32 10.83
N MET A 208 11.98 20.04 12.12
CA MET A 208 13.05 19.13 12.56
C MET A 208 12.77 17.69 12.12
N ILE A 209 11.54 17.20 12.29
CA ILE A 209 11.14 15.87 11.85
C ILE A 209 11.31 15.74 10.33
N ASP A 210 10.89 16.75 9.57
CA ASP A 210 11.03 16.71 8.12
C ASP A 210 12.50 16.75 7.68
N LEU A 211 13.36 17.47 8.40
CA LEU A 211 14.81 17.46 8.21
C LEU A 211 15.41 16.09 8.56
N GLU A 212 15.04 15.48 9.68
CA GLU A 212 15.52 14.16 10.06
C GLU A 212 15.12 13.09 9.03
N ARG A 213 13.94 13.20 8.43
CA ARG A 213 13.49 12.31 7.35
C ARG A 213 14.33 12.40 6.07
N THR A 214 15.18 13.42 5.91
CA THR A 214 16.15 13.48 4.81
C THR A 214 17.30 12.50 5.00
N PHE A 215 17.56 12.05 6.23
CA PHE A 215 18.59 11.07 6.56
C PHE A 215 17.97 9.66 6.52
N ILE A 216 18.20 8.96 5.43
CA ILE A 216 17.71 7.58 5.26
C ILE A 216 18.64 6.63 5.98
N ARG A 217 18.13 5.98 7.03
CA ARG A 217 18.88 5.05 7.89
C ARG A 217 18.38 3.62 7.71
N ALA A 218 19.28 2.66 7.92
CA ALA A 218 18.91 1.25 7.95
C ALA A 218 18.08 0.95 9.21
N PRO A 219 16.88 0.36 9.09
CA PRO A 219 16.04 0.03 10.24
C PRO A 219 16.46 -1.25 10.95
N VAL A 220 17.31 -2.09 10.32
CA VAL A 220 17.80 -3.37 10.83
C VAL A 220 19.25 -3.59 10.44
N ASN A 221 19.93 -4.47 11.17
CA ASN A 221 21.22 -4.99 10.75
C ASN A 221 21.04 -5.95 9.58
N GLY A 222 21.87 -5.88 8.55
CA GLY A 222 21.74 -6.79 7.42
C GLY A 222 22.62 -6.40 6.23
N VAL A 223 22.27 -6.95 5.08
CA VAL A 223 22.98 -6.72 3.79
C VAL A 223 22.00 -6.09 2.81
N VAL A 224 22.43 -5.07 2.10
CA VAL A 224 21.65 -4.44 1.02
C VAL A 224 21.62 -5.40 -0.18
N ILE A 225 20.44 -5.97 -0.47
CA ILE A 225 20.26 -6.87 -1.62
C ILE A 225 19.83 -6.13 -2.88
N ASN A 226 19.15 -5.00 -2.73
CA ASN A 226 18.72 -4.22 -3.88
C ASN A 226 18.82 -2.71 -3.58
N ARG A 227 19.18 -1.93 -4.61
CA ARG A 227 19.24 -0.49 -4.61
C ARG A 227 18.50 0.04 -5.84
N GLN A 228 17.41 0.77 -5.61
CA GLN A 228 16.55 1.30 -6.68
C GLN A 228 16.75 2.79 -6.92
N VAL A 229 17.77 3.39 -6.31
CA VAL A 229 18.04 4.81 -6.38
C VAL A 229 19.49 5.09 -6.77
N SER A 230 19.72 6.18 -7.50
CA SER A 230 21.06 6.64 -7.92
C SER A 230 21.39 8.01 -7.34
N LEU A 231 22.68 8.29 -7.18
CA LEU A 231 23.16 9.60 -6.76
C LEU A 231 22.67 10.67 -7.75
N GLY A 232 22.15 11.77 -7.24
CA GLY A 232 21.58 12.84 -8.05
C GLY A 232 20.17 12.60 -8.58
N GLN A 233 19.59 11.42 -8.36
CA GLN A 233 18.22 11.11 -8.75
C GLN A 233 17.23 11.86 -7.87
N THR A 234 16.18 12.42 -8.49
CA THR A 234 15.06 13.02 -7.75
C THR A 234 14.03 11.95 -7.41
N VAL A 235 13.65 11.87 -6.14
CA VAL A 235 12.60 10.98 -5.63
C VAL A 235 11.39 11.80 -5.20
N ALA A 236 10.20 11.28 -5.50
CA ALA A 236 8.93 11.92 -5.16
C ALA A 236 8.10 10.97 -4.27
N ALA A 237 7.80 11.41 -3.05
CA ALA A 237 7.09 10.64 -2.03
C ALA A 237 5.63 11.10 -1.86
N SER A 238 5.03 11.78 -2.86
CA SER A 238 3.73 12.45 -2.71
C SER A 238 2.52 11.51 -2.75
N LEU A 239 2.58 10.37 -3.46
CA LEU A 239 1.48 9.41 -3.59
C LEU A 239 1.83 8.05 -3.01
N ASN A 240 3.02 7.56 -3.30
CA ASN A 240 3.56 6.31 -2.75
C ASN A 240 4.98 6.56 -2.29
N ALA A 241 5.36 6.01 -1.13
CA ALA A 241 6.74 6.04 -0.68
C ALA A 241 7.58 5.14 -1.60
N PRO A 242 8.51 5.70 -2.42
CA PRO A 242 9.34 4.86 -3.27
C PRO A 242 10.32 4.05 -2.42
N VAL A 243 10.48 2.78 -2.76
CA VAL A 243 11.51 1.93 -2.16
C VAL A 243 12.86 2.35 -2.72
N LEU A 244 13.81 2.65 -1.85
CA LEU A 244 15.17 3.05 -2.22
C LEU A 244 16.14 1.87 -2.08
N PHE A 245 16.01 1.10 -1.01
CA PHE A 245 16.83 -0.07 -0.71
C PHE A 245 15.97 -1.21 -0.19
N THR A 246 16.39 -2.44 -0.48
CA THR A 246 15.87 -3.64 0.17
C THR A 246 17.02 -4.27 0.96
N ILE A 247 16.83 -4.45 2.26
CA ILE A 247 17.83 -4.99 3.18
C ILE A 247 17.37 -6.37 3.65
N ALA A 248 18.23 -7.38 3.53
CA ALA A 248 18.03 -8.69 4.14
C ALA A 248 18.74 -8.74 5.50
N GLN A 249 18.02 -9.17 6.52
CA GLN A 249 18.55 -9.18 7.89
C GLN A 249 19.64 -10.24 8.09
N ASP A 250 19.42 -11.47 7.64
CA ASP A 250 20.38 -12.56 7.73
C ASP A 250 20.30 -13.48 6.49
N LEU A 251 21.39 -13.55 5.73
CA LEU A 251 21.49 -14.42 4.55
C LEU A 251 21.91 -15.86 4.89
N ARG A 252 22.19 -16.16 6.16
CA ARG A 252 22.50 -17.54 6.60
C ARG A 252 21.23 -18.37 6.79
N GLN A 253 20.12 -17.71 7.06
CA GLN A 253 18.81 -18.31 7.15
C GLN A 253 17.97 -17.83 5.97
N MET A 254 17.66 -18.74 5.09
CA MET A 254 16.89 -18.49 3.89
C MET A 254 15.57 -19.25 3.94
N GLN A 255 14.64 -18.85 3.12
CA GLN A 255 13.39 -19.57 2.90
C GLN A 255 13.18 -19.80 1.41
N VAL A 256 12.57 -20.93 1.07
CA VAL A 256 12.05 -21.17 -0.28
C VAL A 256 10.55 -20.97 -0.26
N GLU A 257 10.06 -20.09 -1.08
CA GLU A 257 8.64 -19.90 -1.34
C GLU A 257 8.25 -20.82 -2.50
N ALA A 258 7.78 -22.02 -2.17
CA ALA A 258 7.36 -23.03 -3.16
C ALA A 258 5.88 -22.86 -3.48
N ASN A 259 5.53 -22.90 -4.77
CA ASN A 259 4.14 -22.75 -5.22
C ASN A 259 3.57 -24.15 -5.54
N ILE A 260 2.69 -24.64 -4.67
CA ILE A 260 2.08 -25.98 -4.79
C ILE A 260 0.66 -25.83 -5.33
N ASP A 261 0.28 -26.67 -6.28
CA ASP A 261 -1.05 -26.68 -6.90
C ASP A 261 -2.14 -27.10 -5.89
N GLU A 262 -3.35 -26.60 -6.08
CA GLU A 262 -4.51 -26.93 -5.26
C GLU A 262 -4.77 -28.44 -5.18
N ALA A 263 -4.48 -29.18 -6.24
CA ALA A 263 -4.65 -30.64 -6.27
C ALA A 263 -3.76 -31.39 -5.25
N ASP A 264 -2.60 -30.87 -4.93
CA ASP A 264 -1.59 -31.53 -4.12
C ASP A 264 -1.49 -30.97 -2.69
N ILE A 265 -1.97 -29.72 -2.46
CA ILE A 265 -1.82 -29.02 -1.17
C ILE A 265 -2.47 -29.78 -0.01
N GLY A 266 -3.50 -30.58 -0.28
CA GLY A 266 -4.19 -31.37 0.75
C GLY A 266 -3.31 -32.41 1.45
N GLN A 267 -2.18 -32.79 0.83
CA GLN A 267 -1.21 -33.76 1.36
C GLN A 267 -0.02 -33.10 2.06
N VAL A 268 0.13 -31.78 1.93
CA VAL A 268 1.26 -31.01 2.46
C VAL A 268 0.94 -30.48 3.85
N ARG A 269 1.89 -30.67 4.79
CA ARG A 269 1.75 -30.24 6.19
C ARG A 269 3.06 -29.63 6.69
N ALA A 270 2.93 -28.70 7.63
CA ALA A 270 4.08 -28.17 8.35
C ALA A 270 4.85 -29.30 9.06
N GLY A 271 6.17 -29.21 9.04
CA GLY A 271 7.07 -30.18 9.63
C GLY A 271 7.56 -31.29 8.68
N GLN A 272 7.01 -31.40 7.45
CA GLN A 272 7.52 -32.36 6.46
C GLN A 272 8.92 -31.97 5.96
N ASP A 273 9.74 -32.98 5.69
CA ASP A 273 11.07 -32.79 5.11
C ASP A 273 10.95 -32.50 3.60
N VAL A 274 11.83 -31.63 3.14
CA VAL A 274 11.88 -31.17 1.75
C VAL A 274 13.32 -31.27 1.26
N ASP A 275 13.49 -31.92 0.14
CA ASP A 275 14.73 -31.90 -0.61
C ASP A 275 14.59 -30.92 -1.78
N PHE A 276 15.53 -29.99 -1.93
CA PHE A 276 15.50 -29.04 -3.04
C PHE A 276 16.88 -28.86 -3.68
N THR A 277 16.85 -28.52 -4.95
CA THR A 277 18.05 -28.15 -5.72
C THR A 277 17.84 -26.75 -6.28
N VAL A 278 18.92 -26.00 -6.45
CA VAL A 278 18.88 -24.70 -7.12
C VAL A 278 19.56 -24.81 -8.47
N ASP A 279 19.06 -24.08 -9.48
CA ASP A 279 19.59 -24.18 -10.84
C ASP A 279 21.09 -23.79 -10.91
N ALA A 280 21.54 -22.90 -10.02
CA ALA A 280 22.94 -22.51 -9.92
C ALA A 280 23.86 -23.62 -9.36
N HIS A 281 23.32 -24.61 -8.63
CA HIS A 281 24.04 -25.73 -8.02
C HIS A 281 23.22 -27.01 -8.18
N ALA A 282 23.02 -27.43 -9.43
CA ALA A 282 22.19 -28.61 -9.77
C ALA A 282 22.76 -29.95 -9.24
N ASP A 283 24.07 -30.03 -8.97
CA ASP A 283 24.79 -31.17 -8.43
C ASP A 283 24.65 -31.29 -6.89
N ARG A 284 24.05 -30.31 -6.22
CA ARG A 284 23.88 -30.31 -4.76
C ARG A 284 22.42 -30.34 -4.37
N THR A 285 22.07 -31.25 -3.50
CA THR A 285 20.75 -31.29 -2.86
C THR A 285 20.83 -30.64 -1.50
N PHE A 286 19.98 -29.63 -1.30
CA PHE A 286 19.78 -28.96 -0.02
C PHE A 286 18.59 -29.60 0.68
N ARG A 287 18.60 -29.58 2.01
CA ARG A 287 17.51 -30.09 2.84
C ARG A 287 16.86 -28.92 3.56
N GLY A 288 15.56 -28.93 3.55
CA GLY A 288 14.73 -27.98 4.26
C GLY A 288 13.58 -28.67 4.98
N ARG A 289 12.79 -27.89 5.67
CA ARG A 289 11.56 -28.35 6.32
C ARG A 289 10.46 -27.33 6.07
N ILE A 290 9.24 -27.80 5.88
CA ILE A 290 8.08 -26.95 5.77
C ILE A 290 7.82 -26.28 7.12
N GLU A 291 7.92 -24.97 7.17
CA GLU A 291 7.57 -24.17 8.35
C GLU A 291 6.10 -23.82 8.36
N GLN A 292 5.58 -23.38 7.20
CA GLN A 292 4.22 -22.89 7.10
C GLN A 292 3.65 -23.14 5.70
N VAL A 293 2.36 -23.43 5.66
CA VAL A 293 1.54 -23.40 4.44
C VAL A 293 0.67 -22.13 4.50
N ARG A 294 0.85 -21.19 3.56
CA ARG A 294 0.02 -19.97 3.48
C ARG A 294 -1.39 -20.34 3.03
N GLN A 295 -2.39 -19.87 3.76
CA GLN A 295 -3.79 -20.20 3.46
C GLN A 295 -4.38 -19.35 2.34
N ALA A 296 -3.75 -18.22 2.00
CA ALA A 296 -4.19 -17.36 0.91
C ALA A 296 -3.75 -17.97 -0.43
N PRO A 297 -4.67 -18.30 -1.34
CA PRO A 297 -4.31 -18.79 -2.66
C PRO A 297 -3.74 -17.67 -3.52
N GLN A 298 -2.86 -18.02 -4.45
CA GLN A 298 -2.40 -17.17 -5.53
C GLN A 298 -2.87 -17.75 -6.85
N VAL A 299 -3.32 -16.89 -7.76
CA VAL A 299 -3.74 -17.32 -9.10
C VAL A 299 -2.65 -16.92 -10.09
N VAL A 300 -1.88 -17.89 -10.54
CA VAL A 300 -0.82 -17.69 -11.52
C VAL A 300 -1.25 -18.34 -12.83
N GLN A 301 -1.37 -17.57 -13.91
CA GLN A 301 -1.79 -18.07 -15.22
C GLN A 301 -3.09 -18.92 -15.20
N ASN A 302 -4.09 -18.49 -14.42
CA ASN A 302 -5.36 -19.20 -14.22
C ASN A 302 -5.25 -20.55 -13.45
N VAL A 303 -4.12 -20.85 -12.83
CA VAL A 303 -3.95 -22.00 -11.93
C VAL A 303 -3.92 -21.49 -10.49
N VAL A 304 -4.72 -22.11 -9.63
CA VAL A 304 -4.75 -21.80 -8.19
C VAL A 304 -3.60 -22.55 -7.52
N THR A 305 -2.69 -21.79 -6.92
CA THR A 305 -1.54 -22.32 -6.19
C THR A 305 -1.52 -21.79 -4.76
N TYR A 306 -0.90 -22.54 -3.87
CA TYR A 306 -0.66 -22.15 -2.49
C TYR A 306 0.83 -22.04 -2.22
N THR A 307 1.25 -20.94 -1.58
CA THR A 307 2.66 -20.74 -1.24
C THR A 307 2.99 -21.51 0.04
N VAL A 308 3.99 -22.37 -0.06
CA VAL A 308 4.55 -23.14 1.07
C VAL A 308 5.94 -22.61 1.38
N ILE A 309 6.14 -22.24 2.64
CA ILE A 309 7.42 -21.73 3.13
C ILE A 309 8.26 -22.91 3.63
N VAL A 310 9.41 -23.09 3.03
CA VAL A 310 10.39 -24.10 3.38
C VAL A 310 11.64 -23.44 3.93
N SER A 311 12.07 -23.81 5.14
CA SER A 311 13.33 -23.31 5.70
C SER A 311 14.53 -23.89 4.94
N ALA A 312 15.52 -23.06 4.70
CA ALA A 312 16.74 -23.40 4.02
C ALA A 312 17.96 -22.87 4.78
N ASN A 313 18.81 -23.77 5.25
CA ASN A 313 20.04 -23.39 5.92
C ASN A 313 21.11 -23.03 4.89
N ASN A 314 21.62 -21.80 4.94
CA ASN A 314 22.63 -21.25 4.05
C ASN A 314 23.92 -20.87 4.79
N ALA A 315 24.41 -21.73 5.69
CA ALA A 315 25.61 -21.46 6.49
C ALA A 315 26.86 -21.18 5.60
N GLN A 316 26.90 -21.70 4.39
CA GLN A 316 28.00 -21.50 3.44
C GLN A 316 27.79 -20.30 2.50
N GLN A 317 26.66 -19.61 2.61
CA GLN A 317 26.28 -18.45 1.77
C GLN A 317 26.29 -18.73 0.25
N LEU A 318 25.99 -19.98 -0.14
CA LEU A 318 25.90 -20.39 -1.54
C LEU A 318 24.56 -20.04 -2.18
N LEU A 319 23.51 -19.91 -1.36
CA LEU A 319 22.17 -19.59 -1.78
C LEU A 319 22.02 -18.07 -1.77
N LEU A 320 21.56 -17.49 -2.88
CA LEU A 320 21.31 -16.08 -3.02
C LEU A 320 19.80 -15.82 -3.16
N PRO A 321 19.27 -14.70 -2.61
CA PRO A 321 17.90 -14.30 -2.83
C PRO A 321 17.58 -14.16 -4.33
N GLY A 322 16.41 -14.64 -4.74
CA GLY A 322 15.97 -14.61 -6.14
C GLY A 322 16.36 -15.85 -6.96
N MET A 323 17.14 -16.80 -6.43
CA MET A 323 17.41 -18.06 -7.12
C MET A 323 16.14 -18.91 -7.24
N THR A 324 15.99 -19.59 -8.37
CA THR A 324 14.94 -20.59 -8.57
C THR A 324 15.35 -21.91 -7.93
N ALA A 325 14.44 -22.51 -7.17
CA ALA A 325 14.61 -23.81 -6.54
C ALA A 325 13.61 -24.81 -7.10
N ASN A 326 14.11 -26.00 -7.43
CA ASN A 326 13.30 -27.19 -7.73
C ASN A 326 13.09 -27.96 -6.43
N VAL A 327 11.86 -27.97 -5.95
CA VAL A 327 11.47 -28.42 -4.61
C VAL A 327 10.75 -29.75 -4.69
N ASN A 328 11.22 -30.74 -3.92
CA ASN A 328 10.60 -32.05 -3.78
C ASN A 328 10.12 -32.21 -2.34
N VAL A 329 8.82 -32.07 -2.12
CA VAL A 329 8.19 -32.28 -0.80
C VAL A 329 8.02 -33.77 -0.58
N VAL A 330 8.70 -34.31 0.43
CA VAL A 330 8.64 -35.74 0.75
C VAL A 330 7.37 -36.04 1.52
N LEU A 331 6.45 -36.80 0.90
CA LEU A 331 5.21 -37.25 1.52
C LEU A 331 5.39 -38.54 2.31
N ASP A 332 6.06 -39.54 1.71
CA ASP A 332 6.33 -40.83 2.32
C ASP A 332 7.67 -41.33 1.81
N ARG A 333 8.49 -41.88 2.69
CA ARG A 333 9.77 -42.52 2.37
C ARG A 333 9.78 -43.94 2.94
N ARG A 334 9.90 -44.91 2.06
CA ARG A 334 10.06 -46.34 2.44
C ARG A 334 11.41 -46.82 2.06
N ALA A 335 12.23 -47.11 3.07
CA ALA A 335 13.58 -47.63 2.88
C ALA A 335 13.54 -49.14 2.68
N ASP A 336 14.51 -49.67 1.89
CA ASP A 336 14.74 -51.08 1.65
C ASP A 336 13.51 -51.89 1.18
N VAL A 337 12.67 -51.30 0.35
CA VAL A 337 11.52 -52.02 -0.26
C VAL A 337 11.89 -52.61 -1.61
N LEU A 338 11.20 -53.70 -1.99
CA LEU A 338 11.37 -54.30 -3.31
C LEU A 338 10.82 -53.36 -4.39
N ARG A 339 11.71 -52.98 -5.32
CA ARG A 339 11.33 -52.10 -6.44
C ARG A 339 11.18 -52.93 -7.71
N VAL A 340 10.09 -52.69 -8.40
CA VAL A 340 9.77 -53.29 -9.70
C VAL A 340 9.79 -52.16 -10.74
N PRO A 341 10.50 -52.35 -11.89
CA PRO A 341 10.47 -51.35 -12.95
C PRO A 341 9.05 -51.09 -13.45
N ASN A 342 8.67 -49.84 -13.66
CA ASN A 342 7.35 -49.46 -14.16
C ASN A 342 6.94 -50.14 -15.46
N ALA A 343 7.92 -50.55 -16.32
CA ALA A 343 7.65 -51.29 -17.53
C ALA A 343 7.05 -52.68 -17.24
N ALA A 344 7.41 -53.32 -16.12
CA ALA A 344 6.88 -54.63 -15.72
C ALA A 344 5.41 -54.51 -15.25
N LEU A 345 5.02 -53.39 -14.62
CA LEU A 345 3.64 -53.15 -14.18
C LEU A 345 2.68 -52.87 -15.34
N ARG A 346 3.20 -52.44 -16.47
CA ARG A 346 2.41 -52.17 -17.70
C ARG A 346 2.43 -53.32 -18.67
N PHE A 347 3.16 -54.38 -18.37
CA PHE A 347 3.26 -55.57 -19.24
C PHE A 347 1.93 -56.32 -19.24
N ARG A 348 1.34 -56.52 -20.43
CA ARG A 348 0.19 -57.39 -20.68
C ARG A 348 0.67 -58.50 -21.62
N PRO A 349 0.69 -59.75 -21.18
CA PRO A 349 1.09 -60.86 -22.05
C PRO A 349 0.06 -60.98 -23.21
N PRO A 350 0.49 -61.17 -24.44
CA PRO A 350 -0.41 -61.21 -25.60
C PRO A 350 -1.39 -62.36 -25.62
N ASN A 351 -1.26 -63.37 -24.71
CA ASN A 351 -2.11 -64.52 -24.65
C ASN A 351 -3.11 -64.55 -23.45
N ALA A 352 -3.29 -63.42 -22.75
CA ALA A 352 -4.23 -63.31 -21.64
C ALA A 352 -5.65 -62.93 -22.09
N ALA A 353 -6.03 -63.15 -23.36
CA ALA A 353 -7.37 -62.98 -23.84
C ALA A 353 -8.03 -64.39 -23.95
N GLY A 354 -8.35 -64.99 -22.82
CA GLY A 354 -9.12 -66.20 -22.72
C GLY A 354 -9.93 -66.17 -21.41
N ASP A 355 -11.28 -66.11 -21.57
CA ASP A 355 -12.31 -66.31 -20.59
C ASP A 355 -12.60 -65.18 -19.57
N GLY A 356 -13.67 -64.44 -19.85
CA GLY A 356 -14.30 -63.59 -18.85
C GLY A 356 -15.01 -62.36 -19.38
N GLU A 357 -16.23 -62.57 -19.79
CA GLU A 357 -17.39 -61.67 -19.69
C GLU A 357 -17.38 -60.25 -20.37
N SER A 358 -18.24 -60.17 -21.31
CA SER A 358 -18.73 -59.02 -22.03
C SER A 358 -19.14 -57.84 -21.12
N GLY A 359 -18.53 -56.71 -21.36
CA GLY A 359 -18.94 -55.43 -20.76
C GLY A 359 -18.49 -54.27 -21.65
N GLY A 360 -19.40 -53.85 -22.52
CA GLY A 360 -19.55 -52.50 -23.12
C GLY A 360 -18.32 -51.73 -23.51
N ALA A 361 -17.94 -51.79 -24.78
CA ALA A 361 -17.06 -50.78 -25.40
C ALA A 361 -17.83 -49.48 -25.62
N PRO A 362 -17.33 -48.32 -25.29
CA PRO A 362 -17.74 -47.06 -25.92
C PRO A 362 -16.90 -46.83 -27.16
N THR A 363 -17.61 -46.76 -28.24
CA THR A 363 -17.16 -46.40 -29.59
C THR A 363 -16.32 -45.13 -29.60
N ALA A 364 -15.08 -45.25 -30.04
CA ALA A 364 -14.24 -44.13 -30.41
C ALA A 364 -14.85 -43.42 -31.66
N ARG A 365 -15.32 -42.22 -31.44
CA ARG A 365 -15.58 -41.28 -32.52
C ARG A 365 -14.24 -40.69 -32.98
N GLN A 366 -13.84 -41.08 -34.16
CA GLN A 366 -12.86 -40.36 -34.96
C GLN A 366 -13.29 -38.89 -35.10
N ALA A 367 -12.47 -37.97 -34.62
CA ALA A 367 -12.50 -36.58 -35.00
C ALA A 367 -11.30 -36.33 -35.92
N ALA A 368 -11.65 -36.02 -37.15
CA ALA A 368 -10.76 -35.75 -38.25
C ALA A 368 -9.86 -34.53 -37.97
N SER A 369 -8.64 -34.70 -38.39
CA SER A 369 -7.65 -33.67 -38.67
C SER A 369 -8.18 -32.57 -39.57
N GLY A 370 -7.95 -31.31 -39.19
CA GLY A 370 -8.24 -30.15 -40.03
C GLY A 370 -7.35 -28.98 -39.67
N ALA A 371 -6.19 -28.95 -40.30
CA ALA A 371 -5.48 -27.78 -40.82
C ALA A 371 -5.41 -26.49 -40.02
N THR A 372 -4.23 -26.20 -39.54
CA THR A 372 -3.68 -24.84 -39.38
C THR A 372 -3.57 -24.14 -40.75
N PRO A 373 -3.83 -22.87 -40.87
CA PRO A 373 -2.91 -22.01 -41.56
C PRO A 373 -2.39 -20.86 -40.64
N GLY A 374 -1.13 -20.71 -40.72
CA GLY A 374 -0.42 -19.64 -40.07
C GLY A 374 -0.60 -18.31 -40.80
N GLY A 375 -0.12 -17.31 -40.16
CA GLY A 375 0.42 -16.12 -40.78
C GLY A 375 -0.31 -14.82 -40.51
N GLY A 376 0.42 -13.87 -40.02
CA GLY A 376 0.15 -12.47 -40.22
C GLY A 376 0.14 -11.63 -38.98
N GLY A 377 1.33 -11.27 -38.53
CA GLY A 377 1.50 -10.14 -37.60
C GLY A 377 1.08 -8.85 -38.27
N GLY A 378 0.45 -7.98 -37.49
CA GLY A 378 0.24 -6.58 -37.79
C GLY A 378 0.12 -5.83 -36.49
N PRO A 379 0.85 -4.73 -36.33
CA PRO A 379 0.89 -3.99 -35.07
C PRO A 379 -0.29 -3.03 -34.97
N GLY A 380 -0.84 -2.88 -33.76
CA GLY A 380 -1.63 -1.71 -33.48
C GLY A 380 -2.95 -1.95 -32.76
N GLY A 381 -3.00 -1.41 -31.57
CA GLY A 381 -4.24 -1.05 -30.91
C GLY A 381 -4.39 -1.63 -29.50
N ALA A 382 -4.14 -0.77 -28.52
CA ALA A 382 -4.54 -0.94 -27.13
C ALA A 382 -6.01 -1.35 -27.03
N GLY A 383 -6.29 -2.66 -27.03
CA GLY A 383 -7.58 -3.28 -26.85
C GLY A 383 -7.57 -4.05 -25.55
N GLY A 384 -7.75 -3.36 -24.43
CA GLY A 384 -8.07 -4.01 -23.15
C GLY A 384 -9.33 -4.83 -23.31
N ASN A 385 -9.40 -5.97 -22.63
CA ASN A 385 -10.52 -6.89 -22.63
C ASN A 385 -11.83 -6.12 -22.36
N PRO A 386 -12.85 -6.18 -23.26
CA PRO A 386 -14.10 -5.43 -23.07
C PRO A 386 -14.78 -5.68 -21.73
N ALA A 387 -14.57 -6.85 -21.12
CA ALA A 387 -15.12 -7.19 -19.81
C ALA A 387 -14.43 -6.41 -18.69
N GLU A 388 -13.12 -6.20 -18.77
CA GLU A 388 -12.36 -5.43 -17.78
C GLU A 388 -12.69 -3.94 -17.87
N GLN A 389 -12.87 -3.41 -19.07
CA GLN A 389 -13.29 -2.03 -19.26
C GLN A 389 -14.69 -1.76 -18.71
N PHE A 390 -15.58 -2.74 -18.80
CA PHE A 390 -16.92 -2.64 -18.25
C PHE A 390 -16.92 -2.73 -16.72
N ALA A 391 -16.10 -3.61 -16.14
CA ALA A 391 -15.91 -3.70 -14.69
C ALA A 391 -15.35 -2.41 -14.10
N GLN A 392 -14.36 -1.79 -14.74
CA GLN A 392 -13.82 -0.50 -14.35
C GLN A 392 -14.86 0.64 -14.41
N LEU A 393 -15.76 0.61 -15.38
CA LEU A 393 -16.86 1.58 -15.50
C LEU A 393 -17.86 1.46 -14.34
N ILE A 394 -18.21 0.24 -13.94
CA ILE A 394 -19.11 -0.04 -12.79
C ILE A 394 -18.50 0.50 -11.51
N GLU A 395 -17.21 0.23 -11.28
CA GLU A 395 -16.50 0.63 -10.06
C GLU A 395 -16.31 2.15 -9.99
N THR A 396 -15.91 2.78 -11.10
CA THR A 396 -15.60 4.23 -11.12
C THR A 396 -16.86 5.10 -11.02
N LEU A 397 -17.98 4.65 -11.59
CA LEU A 397 -19.26 5.39 -11.55
C LEU A 397 -20.14 5.00 -10.37
N SER A 398 -19.75 4.00 -9.56
CA SER A 398 -20.52 3.53 -8.38
C SER A 398 -21.99 3.26 -8.73
N LEU A 399 -22.24 2.48 -9.79
CA LEU A 399 -23.58 2.21 -10.32
C LEU A 399 -24.40 1.39 -9.32
N THR A 400 -25.68 1.72 -9.17
CA THR A 400 -26.62 0.90 -8.38
C THR A 400 -26.91 -0.43 -9.09
N LEU A 401 -27.39 -1.44 -8.35
CA LEU A 401 -27.68 -2.77 -8.93
C LEU A 401 -28.62 -2.71 -10.14
N ALA A 402 -29.64 -1.86 -10.08
CA ALA A 402 -30.57 -1.67 -11.20
C ALA A 402 -29.90 -1.04 -12.44
N GLN A 403 -28.99 -0.08 -12.22
CA GLN A 403 -28.21 0.54 -13.30
C GLN A 403 -27.19 -0.44 -13.88
N GLN A 404 -26.62 -1.31 -13.06
CA GLN A 404 -25.69 -2.36 -13.50
C GLN A 404 -26.39 -3.38 -14.43
N GLU A 405 -27.59 -3.83 -14.08
CA GLU A 405 -28.37 -4.75 -14.92
C GLU A 405 -28.72 -4.13 -16.28
N GLN A 406 -29.16 -2.85 -16.30
CA GLN A 406 -29.46 -2.16 -17.54
C GLN A 406 -28.21 -1.94 -18.40
N ALA A 407 -27.09 -1.53 -17.80
CA ALA A 407 -25.83 -1.37 -18.51
C ALA A 407 -25.30 -2.71 -19.07
N GLN A 408 -25.51 -3.84 -18.38
CA GLN A 408 -25.19 -5.18 -18.89
C GLN A 408 -26.05 -5.55 -20.10
N GLN A 409 -27.35 -5.23 -20.08
CA GLN A 409 -28.25 -5.47 -21.23
C GLN A 409 -27.78 -4.69 -22.46
N PHE A 410 -27.45 -3.41 -22.31
CA PHE A 410 -26.92 -2.59 -23.41
C PHE A 410 -25.59 -3.14 -23.96
N GLY A 411 -24.72 -3.68 -23.06
CA GLY A 411 -23.47 -4.34 -23.43
C GLY A 411 -23.72 -5.65 -24.23
N GLN A 412 -24.75 -6.41 -23.88
CA GLN A 412 -25.16 -7.63 -24.63
C GLN A 412 -25.72 -7.30 -25.99
N GLU A 413 -26.57 -6.29 -26.10
CA GLU A 413 -27.10 -5.80 -27.39
C GLU A 413 -25.98 -5.36 -28.34
N LEU A 414 -24.99 -4.63 -27.81
CA LEU A 414 -23.83 -4.21 -28.60
C LEU A 414 -23.05 -5.43 -29.11
N ARG A 415 -22.83 -6.45 -28.27
CA ARG A 415 -22.14 -7.69 -28.67
C ARG A 415 -22.91 -8.47 -29.71
N ALA A 416 -24.23 -8.61 -29.53
CA ALA A 416 -25.09 -9.32 -30.48
C ALA A 416 -25.07 -8.65 -31.88
N ARG A 417 -25.09 -7.32 -31.90
CA ARG A 417 -25.01 -6.55 -33.16
C ARG A 417 -23.63 -6.67 -33.82
N MET A 418 -22.55 -6.68 -33.06
CA MET A 418 -21.22 -6.92 -33.62
C MET A 418 -21.04 -8.33 -34.16
N GLN A 419 -21.64 -9.33 -33.51
CA GLN A 419 -21.67 -10.71 -34.01
C GLN A 419 -22.46 -10.84 -35.27
N SER A 420 -23.63 -10.18 -35.42
CA SER A 420 -24.45 -10.24 -36.61
C SER A 420 -23.71 -9.65 -37.83
N VAL A 421 -23.00 -8.54 -37.69
CA VAL A 421 -22.19 -7.96 -38.78
C VAL A 421 -21.06 -8.90 -39.19
N ARG A 422 -20.44 -9.59 -38.22
CA ARG A 422 -19.37 -10.57 -38.47
C ARG A 422 -19.88 -11.83 -39.20
N THR A 423 -21.07 -12.31 -38.86
CA THR A 423 -21.69 -13.50 -39.50
C THR A 423 -22.27 -13.22 -40.87
N GLN A 424 -22.62 -11.96 -41.15
CA GLN A 424 -23.16 -11.53 -42.46
C GLN A 424 -22.06 -11.21 -43.48
N GLY A 425 -20.78 -11.43 -43.14
CA GLY A 425 -19.67 -11.25 -44.09
C GLY A 425 -19.34 -9.79 -44.43
N GLY A 426 -19.75 -8.86 -43.59
CA GLY A 426 -19.46 -7.42 -43.74
C GLY A 426 -17.95 -7.13 -43.77
N GLY A 427 -17.54 -6.27 -44.70
CA GLY A 427 -16.16 -5.85 -44.87
C GLY A 427 -15.60 -5.13 -43.63
N ARG A 428 -14.27 -4.98 -43.58
CA ARG A 428 -13.56 -4.31 -42.45
C ARG A 428 -14.10 -2.90 -42.17
N GLU A 429 -14.53 -2.17 -43.23
CA GLU A 429 -15.08 -0.82 -43.08
C GLU A 429 -16.46 -0.83 -42.42
N GLU A 430 -17.35 -1.76 -42.85
CA GLU A 430 -18.69 -1.93 -42.27
C GLU A 430 -18.62 -2.35 -40.80
N PHE A 431 -17.64 -3.21 -40.42
CA PHE A 431 -17.40 -3.58 -39.04
C PHE A 431 -16.93 -2.38 -38.18
N VAL A 432 -16.03 -1.55 -38.72
CA VAL A 432 -15.54 -0.35 -38.04
C VAL A 432 -16.66 0.68 -37.85
N GLN A 433 -17.51 0.83 -38.86
CA GLN A 433 -18.66 1.75 -38.81
C GLN A 433 -19.72 1.26 -37.81
N ALA A 434 -20.07 -0.01 -37.82
CA ALA A 434 -20.99 -0.63 -36.86
C ALA A 434 -20.46 -0.55 -35.42
N ALA A 435 -19.15 -0.69 -35.24
CA ALA A 435 -18.50 -0.54 -33.93
C ALA A 435 -18.47 0.92 -33.40
N ARG A 436 -18.41 1.90 -34.32
CA ARG A 436 -18.52 3.32 -33.94
C ARG A 436 -19.95 3.70 -33.53
N GLU A 437 -20.92 3.32 -34.38
CA GLU A 437 -22.34 3.57 -34.09
C GLU A 437 -22.82 2.84 -32.84
N GLY A 438 -22.39 1.59 -32.66
CA GLY A 438 -22.72 0.81 -31.47
C GLY A 438 -22.18 1.43 -30.17
N ARG A 439 -20.96 1.97 -30.19
CA ARG A 439 -20.37 2.67 -29.04
C ARG A 439 -21.08 4.00 -28.75
N GLN A 440 -21.49 4.72 -29.78
CA GLN A 440 -22.25 5.96 -29.59
C GLN A 440 -23.58 5.69 -28.88
N ARG A 441 -24.36 4.71 -29.42
CA ARG A 441 -25.63 4.31 -28.79
C ARG A 441 -25.49 3.79 -27.38
N PHE A 442 -24.48 2.97 -27.12
CA PHE A 442 -24.18 2.50 -25.77
C PHE A 442 -23.92 3.66 -24.81
N ASN A 443 -23.12 4.66 -25.23
CA ASN A 443 -22.86 5.85 -24.41
C ASN A 443 -24.11 6.69 -24.17
N GLU A 444 -24.96 6.87 -25.19
CA GLU A 444 -26.22 7.62 -25.05
C GLU A 444 -27.18 6.92 -24.08
N GLN A 445 -27.33 5.60 -24.21
CA GLN A 445 -28.15 4.79 -23.30
C GLN A 445 -27.59 4.77 -21.88
N LEU A 446 -26.27 4.68 -21.73
CA LEU A 446 -25.62 4.74 -20.43
C LEU A 446 -25.84 6.11 -19.74
N VAL A 447 -25.66 7.20 -20.47
CA VAL A 447 -25.88 8.57 -19.91
C VAL A 447 -27.35 8.80 -19.50
N ALA A 448 -28.30 8.12 -20.18
CA ALA A 448 -29.73 8.24 -19.85
C ALA A 448 -30.09 7.64 -18.47
N ILE A 449 -29.37 6.62 -18.01
CA ILE A 449 -29.61 5.95 -16.73
C ILE A 449 -28.77 6.50 -15.57
N LEU A 450 -27.79 7.39 -15.85
CA LEU A 450 -26.91 7.98 -14.84
C LEU A 450 -27.54 9.19 -14.16
N ASP A 451 -27.30 9.35 -12.86
CA ASP A 451 -27.61 10.53 -12.07
C ASP A 451 -26.70 11.71 -12.45
N GLU A 452 -27.05 12.92 -12.04
CA GLU A 452 -26.32 14.15 -12.41
C GLU A 452 -24.85 14.13 -11.99
N THR A 453 -24.53 13.59 -10.80
CA THR A 453 -23.16 13.41 -10.30
C THR A 453 -22.40 12.35 -11.08
N GLN A 454 -23.06 11.28 -11.47
CA GLN A 454 -22.47 10.21 -12.28
C GLN A 454 -22.21 10.67 -13.72
N ARG A 455 -23.10 11.50 -14.29
CA ARG A 455 -22.92 12.11 -15.61
C ARG A 455 -21.68 12.99 -15.68
N THR A 456 -21.45 13.79 -14.64
CA THR A 456 -20.26 14.66 -14.56
C THR A 456 -18.98 13.82 -14.54
N ARG A 457 -18.92 12.77 -13.72
CA ARG A 457 -17.78 11.84 -13.66
C ARG A 457 -17.58 11.09 -14.98
N HIS A 458 -18.66 10.67 -15.63
CA HIS A 458 -18.58 10.00 -16.95
C HIS A 458 -18.04 10.95 -18.02
N ALA A 459 -18.42 12.23 -18.00
CA ALA A 459 -17.91 13.24 -18.93
C ALA A 459 -16.40 13.48 -18.71
N GLU A 460 -15.93 13.54 -17.49
CA GLU A 460 -14.51 13.67 -17.15
C GLU A 460 -13.69 12.47 -17.62
N LEU A 461 -14.17 11.24 -17.40
CA LEU A 461 -13.52 10.02 -17.86
C LEU A 461 -13.45 9.94 -19.40
N THR A 462 -14.49 10.37 -20.09
CA THR A 462 -14.50 10.39 -21.56
C THR A 462 -13.59 11.48 -22.13
N ALA A 463 -13.45 12.61 -21.45
CA ALA A 463 -12.51 13.68 -21.81
C ALA A 463 -11.04 13.24 -21.60
N GLN A 464 -10.73 12.57 -20.47
CA GLN A 464 -9.40 12.01 -20.21
C GLN A 464 -8.99 10.95 -21.25
N ARG A 465 -9.91 10.08 -21.66
CA ARG A 465 -9.64 9.08 -22.72
C ARG A 465 -9.40 9.71 -24.09
N ARG A 466 -10.04 10.83 -24.39
CA ARG A 466 -9.79 11.57 -25.65
C ARG A 466 -8.43 12.26 -25.63
N SER A 467 -8.01 12.85 -24.53
CA SER A 467 -6.69 13.50 -24.39
C SER A 467 -5.55 12.48 -24.40
N ALA A 468 -5.71 11.30 -23.80
CA ALA A 468 -4.73 10.21 -23.85
C ALA A 468 -4.57 9.61 -25.25
N GLY A 469 -5.62 9.60 -26.06
CA GLY A 469 -5.57 9.13 -27.46
C GLY A 469 -4.95 10.13 -28.45
N THR A 470 -4.85 11.41 -28.08
CA THR A 470 -4.26 12.45 -28.94
C THR A 470 -2.73 12.62 -28.73
N ASN A 471 -2.20 12.11 -27.63
CA ASN A 471 -0.75 12.14 -27.33
C ASN A 471 0.02 10.88 -27.81
N ALA A 472 -0.64 10.00 -28.55
CA ALA A 472 -0.05 8.75 -29.10
C ALA A 472 0.01 8.74 -30.63
N VAL A 473 0.11 9.92 -31.27
CA VAL A 473 0.39 10.06 -32.72
C VAL A 473 1.70 10.86 -32.91
#